data_cdeaa966adbd49033bef6315f4fbf7bd
#
_entry.id   cdeaa966adbd49033bef6315f4fbf7bd
#
_cell.length_a   1.000
_cell.length_b   1.000
_cell.length_c   1.000
_cell.angle_alpha   90.00
_cell.angle_beta   90.00
_cell.angle_gamma   90.00
#
_symmetry.space_group_name_H-M   'P 1'
#
loop_
_entity.id
_entity.type
_entity.pdbx_description
1 polymer ?
#
loop_
_entity_poly.entity_id
_entity_poly.type
_entity_poly.pdbx_seq_one_letter_code
_entity_poly.pdbx_strand_id
1 'polypeptide(L)'
;MLLDVKNVSVRFASGHGVQAVENVSLTVDKKEKVCIVGETGSGKSILLLAILHLLPENAIVTGEAFFEGEDLIRMKRRQLDKIRGARLSYVPQGSGNGLNPLLTVGFQVAEPMIEHQKVKKKEAIAEAVRLMKRFHIGDEEKVASQYPFTYSGGMKQRAMIAMGIIAGADMILADEPTKGLDEERIEMVVEAFHSLKDQAVLCVTHDLNFAREISDRISVMYASNQVEYAPAEELLEHPLHPYTQDMIAAMPENGLHFSEGFAMAHENYADGGCKYAPRCRFCKEKCKETPPMAEMDGHKVRCWLYAGKEGEAHASENGKTF
;
A
#
# COMPACT_ATOMS: atom_id res chain seq x y z
N MET A 1 1.07 -3.87 -18.34
CA MET A 1 1.45 -2.97 -17.23
C MET A 1 0.43 -1.86 -17.14
N LEU A 2 -0.18 -1.66 -15.97
CA LEU A 2 -1.16 -0.59 -15.73
C LEU A 2 -0.51 0.59 -15.00
N LEU A 3 0.27 0.30 -13.94
CA LEU A 3 1.09 1.29 -13.24
C LEU A 3 2.56 0.88 -13.27
N ASP A 4 3.44 1.85 -13.56
CA ASP A 4 4.90 1.67 -13.59
C ASP A 4 5.56 2.81 -12.82
N VAL A 5 6.03 2.50 -11.62
CA VAL A 5 6.70 3.43 -10.71
C VAL A 5 8.21 3.24 -10.84
N LYS A 6 8.94 4.31 -11.20
CA LYS A 6 10.39 4.29 -11.46
C LYS A 6 11.13 5.28 -10.58
N ASN A 7 11.95 4.76 -9.68
CA ASN A 7 12.85 5.52 -8.82
C ASN A 7 12.18 6.71 -8.13
N VAL A 8 10.92 6.52 -7.70
CA VAL A 8 10.18 7.59 -7.02
C VAL A 8 10.81 7.85 -5.67
N SER A 9 11.11 9.13 -5.44
CA SER A 9 11.61 9.64 -4.17
C SER A 9 10.80 10.85 -3.74
N VAL A 10 10.59 11.00 -2.43
CA VAL A 10 9.86 12.11 -1.84
C VAL A 10 10.67 12.70 -0.70
N ARG A 11 10.92 14.01 -0.76
CA ARG A 11 11.58 14.77 0.28
C ARG A 11 10.72 15.97 0.69
N PHE A 12 10.56 16.18 1.99
CA PHE A 12 9.93 17.40 2.51
C PHE A 12 10.97 18.47 2.80
N ALA A 13 10.74 19.69 2.30
CA ALA A 13 11.67 20.81 2.41
C ALA A 13 11.65 21.52 3.79
N SER A 14 10.92 21.00 4.79
CA SER A 14 10.85 21.59 6.13
C SER A 14 12.06 21.23 7.00
N GLY A 15 12.66 22.18 7.70
CA GLY A 15 13.79 21.98 8.60
C GLY A 15 15.04 21.47 7.87
N HIS A 16 15.64 20.37 8.35
CA HIS A 16 16.80 19.74 7.72
C HIS A 16 16.45 18.89 6.48
N GLY A 17 15.16 18.87 6.10
CA GLY A 17 14.66 18.07 4.99
C GLY A 17 14.55 16.57 5.35
N VAL A 18 13.32 16.03 5.30
CA VAL A 18 13.07 14.62 5.62
C VAL A 18 12.91 13.83 4.32
N GLN A 19 13.75 12.81 4.10
CA GLN A 19 13.61 11.86 3.01
C GLN A 19 12.55 10.83 3.41
N ALA A 20 11.31 10.98 2.91
CA ALA A 20 10.18 10.12 3.27
C ALA A 20 10.05 8.87 2.39
N VAL A 21 10.50 8.95 1.14
CA VAL A 21 10.57 7.84 0.18
C VAL A 21 11.86 7.97 -0.61
N GLU A 22 12.58 6.86 -0.82
CA GLU A 22 13.87 6.87 -1.50
C GLU A 22 13.97 5.74 -2.52
N ASN A 23 14.03 6.10 -3.81
CA ASN A 23 14.27 5.20 -4.94
C ASN A 23 13.37 3.95 -4.98
N VAL A 24 12.06 4.15 -4.83
CA VAL A 24 11.08 3.06 -4.91
C VAL A 24 10.68 2.82 -6.36
N SER A 25 10.74 1.54 -6.77
CA SER A 25 10.34 1.11 -8.12
C SER A 25 9.49 -0.15 -8.02
N LEU A 26 8.27 -0.10 -8.55
CA LEU A 26 7.35 -1.24 -8.60
C LEU A 26 6.44 -1.13 -9.83
N THR A 27 5.89 -2.26 -10.21
CA THR A 27 4.92 -2.34 -11.30
C THR A 27 3.64 -2.97 -10.82
N VAL A 28 2.52 -2.59 -11.42
CA VAL A 28 1.22 -3.25 -11.22
C VAL A 28 0.62 -3.51 -12.59
N ASP A 29 0.31 -4.75 -12.89
CA ASP A 29 -0.37 -5.13 -14.12
C ASP A 29 -1.89 -4.97 -13.99
N LYS A 30 -2.62 -5.09 -15.11
CA LYS A 30 -4.09 -5.11 -15.08
C LYS A 30 -4.57 -6.28 -14.24
N LYS A 31 -5.49 -6.00 -13.31
CA LYS A 31 -6.09 -6.98 -12.38
C LYS A 31 -5.11 -7.51 -11.31
N GLU A 32 -3.85 -7.11 -11.35
CA GLU A 32 -2.86 -7.50 -10.35
C GLU A 32 -3.08 -6.75 -9.04
N LYS A 33 -2.83 -7.43 -7.93
CA LYS A 33 -2.87 -6.86 -6.59
C LYS A 33 -1.47 -6.86 -5.98
N VAL A 34 -0.95 -5.68 -5.70
CA VAL A 34 0.37 -5.48 -5.10
C VAL A 34 0.19 -4.86 -3.71
N CYS A 35 0.82 -5.45 -2.70
CA CYS A 35 0.88 -4.87 -1.36
C CYS A 35 2.25 -4.24 -1.09
N ILE A 36 2.25 -3.09 -0.43
CA ILE A 36 3.44 -2.47 0.13
C ILE A 36 3.36 -2.64 1.64
N VAL A 37 4.32 -3.36 2.23
CA VAL A 37 4.36 -3.65 3.66
C VAL A 37 5.59 -3.05 4.32
N GLY A 38 5.58 -2.90 5.64
CA GLY A 38 6.69 -2.39 6.43
C GLY A 38 6.25 -1.63 7.67
N GLU A 39 7.19 -1.25 8.52
CA GLU A 39 6.92 -0.52 9.78
C GLU A 39 6.21 0.82 9.56
N THR A 40 5.48 1.30 10.58
CA THR A 40 4.89 2.64 10.58
C THR A 40 5.99 3.68 10.40
N GLY A 41 5.75 4.67 9.53
CA GLY A 41 6.74 5.69 9.19
C GLY A 41 7.72 5.29 8.07
N SER A 42 7.66 4.10 7.49
CA SER A 42 8.56 3.70 6.38
C SER A 42 8.28 4.38 5.04
N GLY A 43 7.30 5.29 4.96
CA GLY A 43 7.03 6.08 3.74
C GLY A 43 5.92 5.55 2.85
N LYS A 44 5.28 4.43 3.18
CA LYS A 44 4.26 3.75 2.35
C LYS A 44 3.11 4.65 1.88
N SER A 45 2.41 5.29 2.83
CA SER A 45 1.30 6.20 2.52
C SER A 45 1.76 7.43 1.71
N ILE A 46 2.99 7.91 1.99
CA ILE A 46 3.58 9.03 1.25
C ILE A 46 3.79 8.66 -0.22
N LEU A 47 4.19 7.41 -0.51
CA LEU A 47 4.33 6.92 -1.88
C LEU A 47 2.97 6.93 -2.61
N LEU A 48 1.88 6.44 -1.99
CA LEU A 48 0.54 6.49 -2.59
C LEU A 48 0.11 7.94 -2.86
N LEU A 49 0.32 8.84 -1.90
CA LEU A 49 -0.03 10.26 -2.06
C LEU A 49 0.84 10.96 -3.12
N ALA A 50 2.10 10.54 -3.30
CA ALA A 50 2.96 11.02 -4.38
C ALA A 50 2.43 10.61 -5.76
N ILE A 51 2.07 9.33 -5.94
CA ILE A 51 1.48 8.80 -7.17
C ILE A 51 0.17 9.53 -7.49
N LEU A 52 -0.64 9.82 -6.46
CA LEU A 52 -1.89 10.58 -6.60
C LEU A 52 -1.68 12.09 -6.73
N HIS A 53 -0.45 12.59 -6.59
CA HIS A 53 -0.16 14.04 -6.55
C HIS A 53 -1.01 14.77 -5.50
N LEU A 54 -1.14 14.18 -4.31
CA LEU A 54 -1.91 14.71 -3.17
C LEU A 54 -1.02 15.18 -2.01
N LEU A 55 0.30 15.19 -2.21
CA LEU A 55 1.23 15.72 -1.21
C LEU A 55 1.13 17.25 -1.11
N PRO A 56 1.45 17.83 0.06
CA PRO A 56 1.49 19.28 0.24
C PRO A 56 2.62 19.93 -0.59
N GLU A 57 2.52 21.24 -0.83
CA GLU A 57 3.43 22.00 -1.71
C GLU A 57 4.91 21.98 -1.30
N ASN A 58 5.19 21.72 -0.02
CA ASN A 58 6.57 21.59 0.48
C ASN A 58 7.20 20.21 0.21
N ALA A 59 6.48 19.29 -0.44
CA ALA A 59 7.00 18.00 -0.88
C ALA A 59 7.65 18.13 -2.26
N ILE A 60 8.89 17.65 -2.35
CA ILE A 60 9.64 17.52 -3.62
C ILE A 60 9.57 16.06 -4.02
N VAL A 61 8.90 15.79 -5.16
CA VAL A 61 8.77 14.44 -5.72
C VAL A 61 9.67 14.34 -6.94
N THR A 62 10.47 13.29 -7.02
CA THR A 62 11.33 12.96 -8.16
C THR A 62 11.06 11.53 -8.62
N GLY A 63 11.56 11.16 -9.80
CA GLY A 63 11.25 9.88 -10.45
C GLY A 63 10.04 10.00 -11.37
N GLU A 64 9.42 8.88 -11.69
CA GLU A 64 8.32 8.78 -12.65
C GLU A 64 7.28 7.77 -12.17
N ALA A 65 5.99 8.03 -12.45
CA ALA A 65 4.90 7.10 -12.17
C ALA A 65 3.94 7.09 -13.38
N PHE A 66 4.10 6.12 -14.25
CA PHE A 66 3.28 6.01 -15.46
C PHE A 66 2.02 5.19 -15.19
N PHE A 67 0.87 5.78 -15.39
CA PHE A 67 -0.42 5.10 -15.43
C PHE A 67 -0.90 5.00 -16.88
N GLU A 68 -0.92 3.78 -17.42
CA GLU A 68 -1.16 3.51 -18.86
C GLU A 68 -0.31 4.39 -19.81
N GLY A 69 0.94 4.63 -19.43
CA GLY A 69 1.90 5.40 -20.24
C GLY A 69 1.87 6.91 -20.01
N GLU A 70 0.98 7.43 -19.17
CA GLU A 70 0.92 8.85 -18.81
C GLU A 70 1.58 9.08 -17.44
N ASP A 71 2.59 9.96 -17.35
CA ASP A 71 3.32 10.24 -16.11
C ASP A 71 2.48 11.10 -15.14
N LEU A 72 1.95 10.47 -14.11
CA LEU A 72 1.12 11.11 -13.08
C LEU A 72 1.86 12.22 -12.30
N ILE A 73 3.19 12.05 -12.07
CA ILE A 73 3.99 13.01 -11.29
C ILE A 73 4.14 14.34 -12.03
N ARG A 74 4.28 14.30 -13.37
CA ARG A 74 4.44 15.49 -14.22
C ARG A 74 3.12 16.02 -14.79
N MET A 75 2.03 15.30 -14.57
CA MET A 75 0.72 15.62 -15.13
C MET A 75 0.14 16.91 -14.52
N LYS A 76 -0.49 17.73 -15.35
CA LYS A 76 -1.19 18.95 -14.89
C LYS A 76 -2.46 18.58 -14.11
N ARG A 77 -2.79 19.37 -13.08
CA ARG A 77 -3.96 19.14 -12.21
C ARG A 77 -5.25 18.83 -12.98
N ARG A 78 -5.57 19.58 -14.04
CA ARG A 78 -6.78 19.35 -14.86
C ARG A 78 -6.83 17.96 -15.54
N GLN A 79 -5.68 17.36 -15.82
CA GLN A 79 -5.60 16.01 -16.40
C GLN A 79 -5.74 14.96 -15.29
N LEU A 80 -5.09 15.18 -14.15
CA LEU A 80 -5.23 14.35 -12.96
C LEU A 80 -6.67 14.26 -12.45
N ASP A 81 -7.41 15.40 -12.49
CA ASP A 81 -8.82 15.46 -12.06
C ASP A 81 -9.74 14.58 -12.93
N LYS A 82 -9.32 14.23 -14.15
CA LYS A 82 -10.05 13.29 -15.02
C LYS A 82 -9.74 11.82 -14.72
N ILE A 83 -8.61 11.55 -14.09
CA ILE A 83 -8.13 10.21 -13.77
C ILE A 83 -8.56 9.83 -12.36
N ARG A 84 -8.40 10.74 -11.40
CA ARG A 84 -8.76 10.51 -10.00
C ARG A 84 -10.25 10.29 -9.84
N GLY A 85 -10.62 9.25 -9.10
CA GLY A 85 -12.00 8.84 -8.88
C GLY A 85 -12.66 8.12 -10.04
N ALA A 86 -12.27 8.43 -11.29
CA ALA A 86 -12.82 7.80 -12.50
C ALA A 86 -12.08 6.50 -12.85
N ARG A 87 -10.75 6.56 -12.86
CA ARG A 87 -9.87 5.47 -13.29
C ARG A 87 -8.91 5.01 -12.17
N LEU A 88 -8.51 5.93 -11.32
CA LEU A 88 -7.62 5.72 -10.20
C LEU A 88 -8.32 6.16 -8.92
N SER A 89 -8.79 5.21 -8.14
CA SER A 89 -9.53 5.46 -6.90
C SER A 89 -8.61 5.38 -5.68
N TYR A 90 -8.97 6.07 -4.60
CA TYR A 90 -8.20 6.09 -3.36
C TYR A 90 -9.09 5.80 -2.15
N VAL A 91 -8.68 4.81 -1.36
CA VAL A 91 -9.27 4.49 -0.05
C VAL A 91 -8.29 4.98 1.02
N PRO A 92 -8.60 6.09 1.71
CA PRO A 92 -7.68 6.69 2.68
C PRO A 92 -7.61 5.89 3.98
N GLN A 93 -6.51 6.08 4.71
CA GLN A 93 -6.33 5.53 6.05
C GLN A 93 -7.34 6.12 7.05
N GLY A 94 -7.90 5.27 7.91
CA GLY A 94 -8.66 5.64 9.10
C GLY A 94 -10.17 5.77 8.90
N SER A 95 -10.90 5.30 9.91
CA SER A 95 -12.37 5.19 9.89
C SER A 95 -13.12 6.48 10.23
N GLY A 96 -12.44 7.57 10.60
CA GLY A 96 -13.10 8.71 11.24
C GLY A 96 -13.32 9.94 10.38
N ASN A 97 -12.35 10.32 9.57
CA ASN A 97 -12.26 11.63 8.94
C ASN A 97 -12.52 11.65 7.42
N GLY A 98 -12.72 10.48 6.81
CA GLY A 98 -12.93 10.37 5.35
C GLY A 98 -14.36 10.67 4.89
N LEU A 99 -15.34 10.64 5.81
CA LEU A 99 -16.75 10.90 5.51
C LEU A 99 -17.18 12.28 6.00
N ASN A 100 -17.89 13.03 5.15
CA ASN A 100 -18.48 14.31 5.52
C ASN A 100 -19.62 14.10 6.52
N PRO A 101 -19.56 14.66 7.74
CA PRO A 101 -20.59 14.46 8.76
C PRO A 101 -21.95 15.06 8.41
N LEU A 102 -22.05 15.94 7.44
CA LEU A 102 -23.27 16.64 7.03
C LEU A 102 -24.02 15.94 5.89
N LEU A 103 -23.46 14.87 5.32
CA LEU A 103 -24.05 14.09 4.23
C LEU A 103 -24.37 12.68 4.69
N THR A 104 -25.44 12.09 4.14
CA THR A 104 -25.77 10.68 4.44
C THR A 104 -24.70 9.76 3.83
N VAL A 105 -24.42 8.63 4.48
CA VAL A 105 -23.38 7.72 4.04
C VAL A 105 -23.71 7.12 2.67
N GLY A 106 -24.95 6.71 2.44
CA GLY A 106 -25.36 6.18 1.14
C GLY A 106 -25.19 7.17 -0.01
N PHE A 107 -25.40 8.48 0.24
CA PHE A 107 -25.09 9.49 -0.77
C PHE A 107 -23.60 9.59 -1.05
N GLN A 108 -22.76 9.60 -0.02
CA GLN A 108 -21.31 9.69 -0.18
C GLN A 108 -20.74 8.46 -0.90
N VAL A 109 -21.22 7.26 -0.56
CA VAL A 109 -20.83 6.05 -1.30
C VAL A 109 -21.25 6.14 -2.76
N ALA A 110 -22.42 6.72 -3.08
CA ALA A 110 -22.92 6.87 -4.45
C ALA A 110 -22.23 7.99 -5.25
N GLU A 111 -21.65 8.99 -4.57
CA GLU A 111 -21.11 10.22 -5.18
C GLU A 111 -20.12 9.96 -6.32
N PRO A 112 -19.14 9.02 -6.23
CA PRO A 112 -18.22 8.74 -7.33
C PRO A 112 -18.92 8.32 -8.63
N MET A 113 -20.00 7.55 -8.57
CA MET A 113 -20.79 7.21 -9.78
C MET A 113 -21.49 8.43 -10.36
N ILE A 114 -22.04 9.29 -9.50
CA ILE A 114 -22.73 10.51 -9.93
C ILE A 114 -21.76 11.46 -10.65
N GLU A 115 -20.59 11.68 -10.03
CA GLU A 115 -19.61 12.64 -10.54
C GLU A 115 -18.85 12.14 -11.77
N HIS A 116 -18.39 10.89 -11.76
CA HIS A 116 -17.50 10.38 -12.80
C HIS A 116 -18.24 9.65 -13.93
N GLN A 117 -19.30 8.90 -13.61
CA GLN A 117 -20.08 8.15 -14.61
C GLN A 117 -21.35 8.86 -15.04
N LYS A 118 -21.69 9.98 -14.39
CA LYS A 118 -22.92 10.77 -14.67
C LYS A 118 -24.21 9.95 -14.51
N VAL A 119 -24.19 8.92 -13.63
CA VAL A 119 -25.34 8.10 -13.29
C VAL A 119 -26.36 8.95 -12.51
N LYS A 120 -27.65 8.73 -12.74
CA LYS A 120 -28.70 9.46 -11.99
C LYS A 120 -28.62 9.12 -10.49
N LYS A 121 -28.80 10.15 -9.66
CA LYS A 121 -28.68 10.05 -8.19
C LYS A 121 -29.46 8.85 -7.60
N LYS A 122 -30.69 8.61 -8.08
CA LYS A 122 -31.53 7.49 -7.58
C LYS A 122 -30.90 6.12 -7.89
N GLU A 123 -30.36 5.97 -9.09
CA GLU A 123 -29.72 4.72 -9.55
C GLU A 123 -28.38 4.49 -8.80
N ALA A 124 -27.58 5.55 -8.64
CA ALA A 124 -26.33 5.49 -7.91
C ALA A 124 -26.54 5.15 -6.41
N ILE A 125 -27.54 5.72 -5.75
CA ILE A 125 -27.88 5.36 -4.36
C ILE A 125 -28.35 3.90 -4.26
N ALA A 126 -29.13 3.40 -5.21
CA ALA A 126 -29.55 2.01 -5.21
C ALA A 126 -28.37 1.06 -5.35
N GLU A 127 -27.34 1.42 -6.16
CA GLU A 127 -26.10 0.66 -6.26
C GLU A 127 -25.26 0.74 -4.98
N ALA A 128 -25.18 1.93 -4.36
CA ALA A 128 -24.51 2.11 -3.07
C ALA A 128 -25.14 1.21 -1.99
N VAL A 129 -26.46 1.13 -1.90
CA VAL A 129 -27.16 0.23 -0.95
C VAL A 129 -26.80 -1.24 -1.22
N ARG A 130 -26.78 -1.67 -2.51
CA ARG A 130 -26.39 -3.04 -2.88
C ARG A 130 -24.94 -3.35 -2.47
N LEU A 131 -24.04 -2.40 -2.70
CA LEU A 131 -22.63 -2.55 -2.32
C LEU A 131 -22.45 -2.55 -0.81
N MET A 132 -23.13 -1.67 -0.08
CA MET A 132 -23.12 -1.65 1.40
C MET A 132 -23.63 -2.97 1.99
N LYS A 133 -24.60 -3.61 1.35
CA LYS A 133 -25.07 -4.95 1.72
C LYS A 133 -23.97 -6.00 1.59
N ARG A 134 -23.23 -6.01 0.48
CA ARG A 134 -22.09 -6.92 0.29
C ARG A 134 -20.99 -6.75 1.34
N PHE A 135 -20.87 -5.55 1.90
CA PHE A 135 -19.92 -5.24 2.97
C PHE A 135 -20.51 -5.43 4.38
N HIS A 136 -21.71 -5.98 4.52
CA HIS A 136 -22.38 -6.21 5.80
C HIS A 136 -22.39 -4.97 6.71
N ILE A 137 -22.77 -3.80 6.15
CA ILE A 137 -22.76 -2.53 6.90
C ILE A 137 -24.03 -2.35 7.77
N GLY A 138 -24.85 -3.37 7.94
CA GLY A 138 -26.06 -3.40 8.77
C GLY A 138 -27.36 -3.46 7.95
N ASP A 139 -28.50 -2.96 8.49
CA ASP A 139 -29.76 -2.82 7.75
C ASP A 139 -29.59 -1.71 6.69
N GLU A 140 -29.24 -2.10 5.48
CA GLU A 140 -28.57 -1.26 4.47
C GLU A 140 -29.42 -0.08 4.01
N GLU A 141 -30.76 -0.26 3.85
CA GLU A 141 -31.64 0.83 3.43
C GLU A 141 -31.75 1.90 4.51
N LYS A 142 -31.89 1.48 5.77
CA LYS A 142 -31.96 2.37 6.91
C LYS A 142 -30.61 3.05 7.16
N VAL A 143 -29.53 2.26 7.11
CA VAL A 143 -28.17 2.73 7.39
C VAL A 143 -27.69 3.68 6.31
N ALA A 144 -27.97 3.43 5.01
CA ALA A 144 -27.62 4.33 3.94
C ALA A 144 -28.21 5.75 4.07
N SER A 145 -29.35 5.87 4.72
CA SER A 145 -29.99 7.17 4.99
C SER A 145 -29.44 7.89 6.23
N GLN A 146 -28.57 7.25 7.00
CA GLN A 146 -27.97 7.80 8.21
C GLN A 146 -26.69 8.59 7.94
N TYR A 147 -26.26 9.35 8.95
CA TYR A 147 -25.05 10.16 8.91
C TYR A 147 -23.86 9.43 9.54
N PRO A 148 -22.61 9.80 9.18
CA PRO A 148 -21.41 9.09 9.66
C PRO A 148 -21.29 8.99 11.18
N PHE A 149 -21.79 9.94 11.96
CA PHE A 149 -21.70 9.90 13.43
C PHE A 149 -22.48 8.76 14.08
N THR A 150 -23.45 8.15 13.37
CA THR A 150 -24.20 6.97 13.86
C THR A 150 -23.49 5.65 13.57
N TYR A 151 -22.41 5.67 12.75
CA TYR A 151 -21.67 4.49 12.35
C TYR A 151 -20.56 4.16 13.35
N SER A 152 -20.34 2.87 13.61
CA SER A 152 -19.13 2.41 14.28
C SER A 152 -17.90 2.66 13.41
N GLY A 153 -16.69 2.59 14.00
CA GLY A 153 -15.44 2.73 13.25
C GLY A 153 -15.35 1.76 12.07
N GLY A 154 -15.64 0.48 12.29
CA GLY A 154 -15.63 -0.55 11.25
C GLY A 154 -16.69 -0.33 10.15
N MET A 155 -17.88 0.17 10.48
CA MET A 155 -18.89 0.54 9.47
C MET A 155 -18.40 1.69 8.58
N LYS A 156 -17.78 2.72 9.18
CA LYS A 156 -17.19 3.83 8.41
C LYS A 156 -16.09 3.36 7.47
N GLN A 157 -15.21 2.47 7.95
CA GLN A 157 -14.12 1.93 7.15
C GLN A 157 -14.66 1.17 5.93
N ARG A 158 -15.60 0.26 6.13
CA ARG A 158 -16.24 -0.48 5.04
C ARG A 158 -17.00 0.44 4.07
N ALA A 159 -17.66 1.49 4.57
CA ALA A 159 -18.30 2.48 3.71
C ALA A 159 -17.30 3.25 2.86
N MET A 160 -16.12 3.60 3.39
CA MET A 160 -15.05 4.23 2.62
C MET A 160 -14.46 3.30 1.54
N ILE A 161 -14.30 2.00 1.86
CA ILE A 161 -13.90 1.01 0.85
C ILE A 161 -14.98 0.94 -0.24
N ALA A 162 -16.26 0.84 0.13
CA ALA A 162 -17.37 0.82 -0.82
C ALA A 162 -17.38 2.07 -1.72
N MET A 163 -17.16 3.25 -1.14
CA MET A 163 -17.03 4.51 -1.87
C MET A 163 -15.86 4.48 -2.87
N GLY A 164 -14.72 3.89 -2.48
CA GLY A 164 -13.54 3.79 -3.34
C GLY A 164 -13.74 2.86 -4.54
N ILE A 165 -14.59 1.84 -4.44
CA ILE A 165 -14.74 0.84 -5.50
C ILE A 165 -15.99 1.00 -6.36
N ILE A 166 -17.00 1.76 -5.91
CA ILE A 166 -18.32 1.82 -6.54
C ILE A 166 -18.29 2.31 -8.00
N ALA A 167 -17.38 3.22 -8.32
CA ALA A 167 -17.24 3.75 -9.67
C ALA A 167 -16.50 2.80 -10.63
N GLY A 168 -16.07 1.61 -10.18
CA GLY A 168 -15.40 0.63 -11.03
C GLY A 168 -14.10 1.16 -11.65
N ALA A 169 -13.29 1.89 -10.89
CA ALA A 169 -12.00 2.39 -11.34
C ALA A 169 -11.09 1.24 -11.83
N ASP A 170 -10.20 1.53 -12.78
CA ASP A 170 -9.24 0.54 -13.31
C ASP A 170 -8.27 0.06 -12.22
N MET A 171 -7.94 0.96 -11.28
CA MET A 171 -7.02 0.69 -10.18
C MET A 171 -7.48 1.36 -8.89
N ILE A 172 -7.29 0.66 -7.77
CA ILE A 172 -7.59 1.12 -6.42
C ILE A 172 -6.28 1.25 -5.65
N LEU A 173 -6.02 2.43 -5.10
CA LEU A 173 -4.98 2.65 -4.12
C LEU A 173 -5.62 2.61 -2.74
N ALA A 174 -5.20 1.69 -1.87
CA ALA A 174 -5.75 1.54 -0.53
C ALA A 174 -4.68 1.75 0.54
N ASP A 175 -4.94 2.64 1.48
CA ASP A 175 -4.01 2.97 2.56
C ASP A 175 -4.54 2.43 3.89
N GLU A 176 -3.88 1.38 4.41
CA GLU A 176 -4.19 0.72 5.69
C GLU A 176 -5.69 0.34 5.85
N PRO A 177 -6.29 -0.41 4.90
CA PRO A 177 -7.74 -0.64 4.89
C PRO A 177 -8.24 -1.50 6.05
N THR A 178 -7.37 -2.23 6.75
CA THR A 178 -7.71 -3.09 7.90
C THR A 178 -7.40 -2.46 9.25
N LYS A 179 -6.80 -1.26 9.28
CA LYS A 179 -6.34 -0.65 10.52
C LYS A 179 -7.46 -0.40 11.52
N GLY A 180 -7.31 -0.95 12.72
CA GLY A 180 -8.28 -0.78 13.81
C GLY A 180 -9.55 -1.63 13.67
N LEU A 181 -9.54 -2.63 12.79
CA LEU A 181 -10.56 -3.65 12.69
C LEU A 181 -10.18 -4.87 13.53
N ASP A 182 -11.17 -5.58 14.02
CA ASP A 182 -11.04 -6.92 14.58
C ASP A 182 -10.96 -7.97 13.47
N GLU A 183 -10.58 -9.20 13.81
CA GLU A 183 -10.32 -10.30 12.89
C GLU A 183 -11.53 -10.60 11.97
N GLU A 184 -12.75 -10.70 12.53
CA GLU A 184 -13.98 -10.94 11.77
C GLU A 184 -14.21 -9.86 10.69
N ARG A 185 -13.88 -8.59 11.00
CA ARG A 185 -14.03 -7.48 10.04
C ARG A 185 -12.89 -7.41 9.04
N ILE A 186 -11.70 -7.88 9.39
CA ILE A 186 -10.60 -8.06 8.44
C ILE A 186 -10.99 -9.08 7.38
N GLU A 187 -11.58 -10.22 7.76
CA GLU A 187 -12.07 -11.22 6.80
C GLU A 187 -13.06 -10.62 5.79
N MET A 188 -14.01 -9.79 6.25
CA MET A 188 -14.94 -9.10 5.35
C MET A 188 -14.22 -8.14 4.38
N VAL A 189 -13.14 -7.50 4.79
CA VAL A 189 -12.32 -6.66 3.91
C VAL A 189 -11.57 -7.53 2.90
N VAL A 190 -11.00 -8.65 3.32
CA VAL A 190 -10.35 -9.64 2.44
C VAL A 190 -11.33 -10.12 1.36
N GLU A 191 -12.55 -10.53 1.74
CA GLU A 191 -13.58 -10.92 0.78
C GLU A 191 -13.94 -9.81 -0.22
N ALA A 192 -13.98 -8.56 0.27
CA ALA A 192 -14.20 -7.40 -0.58
C ALA A 192 -13.09 -7.25 -1.63
N PHE A 193 -11.82 -7.34 -1.21
CA PHE A 193 -10.68 -7.28 -2.13
C PHE A 193 -10.63 -8.47 -3.09
N HIS A 194 -11.01 -9.67 -2.66
CA HIS A 194 -11.16 -10.83 -3.55
C HIS A 194 -12.28 -10.66 -4.59
N SER A 195 -13.31 -9.89 -4.26
CA SER A 195 -14.39 -9.59 -5.21
C SER A 195 -13.99 -8.63 -6.33
N LEU A 196 -12.85 -7.95 -6.20
CA LEU A 196 -12.26 -7.07 -7.21
C LEU A 196 -11.51 -7.91 -8.26
N LYS A 197 -12.25 -8.48 -9.21
CA LYS A 197 -11.69 -9.39 -10.24
C LYS A 197 -11.12 -8.65 -11.45
N ASP A 198 -11.60 -7.46 -11.71
CA ASP A 198 -11.25 -6.68 -12.89
C ASP A 198 -10.42 -5.44 -12.57
N GLN A 199 -10.33 -5.05 -11.31
CA GLN A 199 -9.55 -3.91 -10.85
C GLN A 199 -8.15 -4.35 -10.39
N ALA A 200 -7.14 -3.56 -10.73
CA ALA A 200 -5.84 -3.65 -10.10
C ALA A 200 -5.87 -2.99 -8.71
N VAL A 201 -4.98 -3.42 -7.83
CA VAL A 201 -4.89 -2.85 -6.47
C VAL A 201 -3.43 -2.56 -6.13
N LEU A 202 -3.16 -1.38 -5.58
CA LEU A 202 -1.93 -1.08 -4.84
C LEU A 202 -2.33 -0.76 -3.40
N CYS A 203 -2.06 -1.70 -2.50
CA CYS A 203 -2.45 -1.59 -1.10
C CYS A 203 -1.24 -1.36 -0.21
N VAL A 204 -1.35 -0.44 0.72
CA VAL A 204 -0.37 -0.24 1.79
C VAL A 204 -0.94 -0.83 3.07
N THR A 205 -0.16 -1.66 3.75
CA THR A 205 -0.53 -2.23 5.04
C THR A 205 0.70 -2.58 5.89
N HIS A 206 0.52 -2.69 7.20
CA HIS A 206 1.51 -3.28 8.10
C HIS A 206 1.12 -4.72 8.48
N ASP A 207 -0.04 -5.19 8.06
CA ASP A 207 -0.57 -6.53 8.32
C ASP A 207 -0.13 -7.49 7.21
N LEU A 208 0.83 -8.37 7.54
CA LEU A 208 1.36 -9.37 6.61
C LEU A 208 0.35 -10.47 6.28
N ASN A 209 -0.55 -10.81 7.22
CA ASN A 209 -1.58 -11.81 6.98
C ASN A 209 -2.58 -11.29 5.95
N PHE A 210 -3.02 -10.04 6.12
CA PHE A 210 -3.86 -9.40 5.12
C PHE A 210 -3.15 -9.29 3.76
N ALA A 211 -1.86 -8.91 3.73
CA ALA A 211 -1.09 -8.87 2.48
C ALA A 211 -0.98 -10.24 1.82
N ARG A 212 -0.74 -11.32 2.60
CA ARG A 212 -0.70 -12.71 2.10
C ARG A 212 -2.00 -13.10 1.40
N GLU A 213 -3.13 -12.75 2.01
CA GLU A 213 -4.45 -13.14 1.50
C GLU A 213 -4.84 -12.44 0.21
N ILE A 214 -4.45 -11.19 0.01
CA ILE A 214 -4.99 -10.39 -1.10
C ILE A 214 -4.02 -10.13 -2.24
N SER A 215 -2.70 -10.31 -2.07
CA SER A 215 -1.74 -9.83 -3.07
C SER A 215 -1.07 -10.91 -3.89
N ASP A 216 -0.81 -10.59 -5.16
CA ASP A 216 0.00 -11.39 -6.07
C ASP A 216 1.50 -11.11 -5.84
N ARG A 217 1.85 -9.87 -5.46
CA ARG A 217 3.23 -9.43 -5.18
C ARG A 217 3.28 -8.53 -3.96
N ILE A 218 4.43 -8.58 -3.26
CA ILE A 218 4.68 -7.76 -2.08
C ILE A 218 5.95 -6.94 -2.28
N SER A 219 5.88 -5.65 -1.93
CA SER A 219 7.01 -4.72 -1.81
C SER A 219 7.23 -4.41 -0.34
N VAL A 220 8.43 -4.65 0.16
CA VAL A 220 8.79 -4.37 1.56
C VAL A 220 9.53 -3.05 1.64
N MET A 221 9.06 -2.15 2.51
CA MET A 221 9.69 -0.86 2.77
C MET A 221 10.21 -0.77 4.21
N TYR A 222 11.43 -0.31 4.36
CA TYR A 222 12.06 0.01 5.64
C TYR A 222 12.75 1.36 5.59
N ALA A 223 12.48 2.24 6.56
CA ALA A 223 13.12 3.55 6.69
C ALA A 223 13.24 4.32 5.36
N SER A 224 12.11 4.51 4.68
CA SER A 224 11.96 5.19 3.39
C SER A 224 12.46 4.40 2.16
N ASN A 225 13.15 3.29 2.34
CA ASN A 225 13.72 2.49 1.24
C ASN A 225 12.87 1.27 0.92
N GLN A 226 12.78 0.93 -0.36
CA GLN A 226 12.35 -0.39 -0.79
C GLN A 226 13.51 -1.37 -0.61
N VAL A 227 13.31 -2.37 0.24
CA VAL A 227 14.34 -3.37 0.58
C VAL A 227 14.15 -4.69 -0.13
N GLU A 228 12.89 -5.03 -0.48
CA GLU A 228 12.57 -6.29 -1.17
C GLU A 228 11.31 -6.14 -2.02
N TYR A 229 11.20 -6.89 -3.13
CA TYR A 229 10.01 -6.92 -3.98
C TYR A 229 9.97 -8.24 -4.76
N ALA A 230 8.91 -9.03 -4.55
CA ALA A 230 8.77 -10.35 -5.18
C ALA A 230 7.31 -10.80 -5.28
N PRO A 231 7.01 -11.93 -5.95
CA PRO A 231 5.75 -12.65 -5.77
C PRO A 231 5.46 -12.91 -4.30
N ALA A 232 4.20 -12.79 -3.89
CA ALA A 232 3.83 -12.82 -2.47
C ALA A 232 4.23 -14.12 -1.78
N GLU A 233 3.93 -15.27 -2.41
CA GLU A 233 4.28 -16.60 -1.91
C GLU A 233 5.80 -16.73 -1.73
N GLU A 234 6.58 -16.39 -2.77
CA GLU A 234 8.04 -16.47 -2.74
C GLU A 234 8.66 -15.58 -1.65
N LEU A 235 8.17 -14.35 -1.51
CA LEU A 235 8.68 -13.43 -0.49
C LEU A 235 8.39 -13.92 0.92
N LEU A 236 7.21 -14.51 1.15
CA LEU A 236 6.80 -14.95 2.49
C LEU A 236 7.45 -16.28 2.89
N GLU A 237 7.71 -17.18 1.93
CA GLU A 237 8.34 -18.47 2.19
C GLU A 237 9.88 -18.38 2.16
N HIS A 238 10.43 -17.55 1.27
CA HIS A 238 11.87 -17.41 1.02
C HIS A 238 12.35 -15.96 1.07
N PRO A 239 12.13 -15.23 2.20
CA PRO A 239 12.55 -13.85 2.33
C PRO A 239 14.06 -13.71 2.24
N LEU A 240 14.53 -12.78 1.41
CA LEU A 240 15.96 -12.56 1.18
C LEU A 240 16.54 -11.49 2.10
N HIS A 241 15.85 -10.36 2.26
CA HIS A 241 16.37 -9.27 3.09
C HIS A 241 16.26 -9.60 4.58
N PRO A 242 17.33 -9.41 5.40
CA PRO A 242 17.27 -9.71 6.83
C PRO A 242 16.12 -9.02 7.58
N TYR A 243 15.72 -7.81 7.19
CA TYR A 243 14.55 -7.15 7.74
C TYR A 243 13.25 -7.91 7.44
N THR A 244 13.08 -8.41 6.23
CA THR A 244 11.90 -9.19 5.85
C THR A 244 11.85 -10.52 6.62
N GLN A 245 13.00 -11.17 6.80
CA GLN A 245 13.13 -12.37 7.63
C GLN A 245 12.70 -12.10 9.06
N ASP A 246 13.20 -11.02 9.66
CA ASP A 246 12.86 -10.65 11.03
C ASP A 246 11.40 -10.23 11.19
N MET A 247 10.83 -9.55 10.18
CA MET A 247 9.41 -9.15 10.14
C MET A 247 8.49 -10.38 10.09
N ILE A 248 8.81 -11.38 9.26
CA ILE A 248 8.06 -12.63 9.15
C ILE A 248 8.23 -13.47 10.43
N ALA A 249 9.43 -13.57 10.99
CA ALA A 249 9.69 -14.28 12.23
C ALA A 249 8.95 -13.68 13.45
N ALA A 250 8.63 -12.38 13.41
CA ALA A 250 7.88 -11.69 14.44
C ALA A 250 6.35 -11.93 14.36
N MET A 251 5.85 -12.62 13.32
CA MET A 251 4.43 -12.96 13.23
C MET A 251 4.03 -13.95 14.33
N PRO A 252 2.80 -13.85 14.88
CA PRO A 252 2.33 -14.75 15.95
C PRO A 252 2.43 -16.23 15.60
N GLU A 253 2.10 -16.63 14.39
CA GLU A 253 2.17 -18.01 13.89
C GLU A 253 3.62 -18.54 13.79
N ASN A 254 4.60 -17.66 13.71
CA ASN A 254 6.04 -18.01 13.65
C ASN A 254 6.76 -17.92 15.01
N GLY A 255 6.00 -17.74 16.10
CA GLY A 255 6.53 -17.82 17.46
C GLY A 255 7.00 -16.49 18.05
N LEU A 256 6.63 -15.33 17.45
CA LEU A 256 6.91 -13.98 17.96
C LEU A 256 8.41 -13.72 18.22
N HIS A 257 9.27 -14.11 17.28
CA HIS A 257 10.70 -13.84 17.40
C HIS A 257 10.99 -12.37 17.09
N PHE A 258 11.47 -11.61 18.07
CA PHE A 258 11.79 -10.21 17.92
C PHE A 258 13.25 -10.00 17.54
N SER A 259 13.52 -9.14 16.54
CA SER A 259 14.86 -8.67 16.27
C SER A 259 15.34 -7.70 17.36
N GLU A 260 16.64 -7.70 17.64
CA GLU A 260 17.24 -6.75 18.57
C GLU A 260 17.18 -5.30 18.03
N GLY A 261 17.08 -4.33 18.96
CA GLY A 261 17.09 -2.91 18.65
C GLY A 261 15.73 -2.34 18.20
N PHE A 262 15.70 -1.03 17.98
CA PHE A 262 14.52 -0.26 17.58
C PHE A 262 14.78 0.48 16.26
N ALA A 263 13.70 0.74 15.50
CA ALA A 263 13.77 1.68 14.38
C ALA A 263 14.16 3.07 14.90
N MET A 264 15.13 3.69 14.25
CA MET A 264 15.54 5.05 14.58
C MET A 264 14.50 6.07 14.06
N ALA A 265 14.46 7.24 14.66
CA ALA A 265 13.75 8.37 14.07
C ALA A 265 14.38 8.71 12.71
N HIS A 266 13.56 9.18 11.75
CA HIS A 266 14.01 9.45 10.36
C HIS A 266 15.24 10.35 10.28
N GLU A 267 15.34 11.34 11.16
CA GLU A 267 16.45 12.30 11.26
C GLU A 267 17.78 11.68 11.71
N ASN A 268 17.73 10.47 12.30
CA ASN A 268 18.90 9.78 12.84
C ASN A 268 19.48 8.73 11.87
N TYR A 269 18.82 8.48 10.73
CA TYR A 269 19.40 7.65 9.70
C TYR A 269 20.48 8.40 8.93
N ALA A 270 21.63 7.76 8.77
CA ALA A 270 22.70 8.34 7.93
C ALA A 270 22.25 8.51 6.48
N ASP A 271 22.76 9.54 5.82
CA ASP A 271 22.63 9.68 4.38
C ASP A 271 23.46 8.56 3.70
N GLY A 272 22.76 7.64 3.05
CA GLY A 272 23.37 6.45 2.45
C GLY A 272 23.49 5.23 3.38
N GLY A 273 24.06 4.15 2.86
CA GLY A 273 24.19 2.88 3.56
C GLY A 273 22.89 2.09 3.65
N CYS A 274 22.99 0.90 4.22
CA CYS A 274 21.83 0.08 4.56
C CYS A 274 21.17 0.59 5.84
N LYS A 275 19.96 1.11 5.75
CA LYS A 275 19.23 1.66 6.90
C LYS A 275 18.96 0.59 7.99
N TYR A 276 18.90 -0.69 7.62
CA TYR A 276 18.72 -1.81 8.56
C TYR A 276 20.04 -2.26 9.22
N ALA A 277 21.21 -1.78 8.79
CA ALA A 277 22.52 -2.20 9.30
C ALA A 277 22.65 -2.21 10.84
N PRO A 278 22.11 -1.23 11.61
CA PRO A 278 22.20 -1.24 13.06
C PRO A 278 21.47 -2.40 13.76
N ARG A 279 20.51 -3.03 13.10
CA ARG A 279 19.70 -4.17 13.61
C ARG A 279 20.05 -5.49 12.93
N CYS A 280 20.86 -5.43 11.87
CA CYS A 280 21.12 -6.58 11.00
C CYS A 280 22.16 -7.52 11.59
N ARG A 281 21.81 -8.79 11.84
CA ARG A 281 22.72 -9.85 12.28
C ARG A 281 23.83 -10.18 11.29
N PHE A 282 23.67 -9.80 10.03
CA PHE A 282 24.65 -10.00 8.95
C PHE A 282 25.39 -8.71 8.57
N CYS A 283 25.35 -7.68 9.42
CA CYS A 283 25.97 -6.39 9.13
C CYS A 283 27.48 -6.53 8.90
N LYS A 284 27.97 -5.90 7.84
CA LYS A 284 29.38 -5.84 7.46
C LYS A 284 29.80 -4.39 7.23
N GLU A 285 31.11 -4.13 7.16
CA GLU A 285 31.65 -2.79 6.88
C GLU A 285 31.07 -2.19 5.57
N LYS A 286 30.86 -3.05 4.55
CA LYS A 286 30.26 -2.67 3.29
C LYS A 286 28.81 -2.14 3.40
N CYS A 287 28.10 -2.45 4.48
CA CYS A 287 26.74 -1.96 4.73
C CYS A 287 26.69 -0.44 5.04
N LYS A 288 27.85 0.19 5.24
CA LYS A 288 27.98 1.66 5.27
C LYS A 288 27.76 2.30 3.90
N GLU A 289 27.88 1.55 2.83
CA GLU A 289 27.55 1.95 1.47
C GLU A 289 26.14 1.49 1.11
N THR A 290 25.41 2.25 0.28
CA THR A 290 24.06 1.89 -0.16
C THR A 290 24.10 0.64 -1.02
N PRO A 291 23.39 -0.46 -0.62
CA PRO A 291 23.33 -1.67 -1.43
C PRO A 291 22.61 -1.40 -2.77
N PRO A 292 23.09 -1.98 -3.88
CA PRO A 292 22.32 -1.99 -5.11
C PRO A 292 21.09 -2.86 -4.97
N MET A 293 20.09 -2.66 -5.82
CA MET A 293 18.99 -3.60 -5.98
C MET A 293 19.49 -4.75 -6.86
N ALA A 294 19.62 -5.94 -6.30
CA ALA A 294 19.88 -7.18 -7.03
C ALA A 294 18.56 -7.83 -7.44
N GLU A 295 18.54 -8.55 -8.57
CA GLU A 295 17.37 -9.26 -9.06
C GLU A 295 17.73 -10.72 -9.40
N MET A 296 16.93 -11.65 -8.89
CA MET A 296 17.07 -13.09 -9.09
C MET A 296 15.69 -13.67 -9.39
N ASP A 297 15.45 -14.10 -10.63
CA ASP A 297 14.18 -14.72 -11.08
C ASP A 297 12.91 -13.91 -10.71
N GLY A 298 12.97 -12.58 -10.83
CA GLY A 298 11.86 -11.69 -10.49
C GLY A 298 11.74 -11.33 -9.01
N HIS A 299 12.63 -11.85 -8.16
CA HIS A 299 12.79 -11.48 -6.76
C HIS A 299 13.87 -10.40 -6.63
N LYS A 300 13.48 -9.20 -6.24
CA LYS A 300 14.38 -8.04 -6.09
C LYS A 300 14.69 -7.81 -4.62
N VAL A 301 16.00 -7.63 -4.30
CA VAL A 301 16.46 -7.40 -2.94
C VAL A 301 17.58 -6.35 -2.89
N ARG A 302 17.47 -5.41 -1.97
CA ARG A 302 18.49 -4.36 -1.73
C ARG A 302 19.39 -4.76 -0.56
N CYS A 303 20.32 -5.70 -0.81
CA CYS A 303 21.20 -6.20 0.24
C CYS A 303 22.56 -6.65 -0.33
N TRP A 304 23.66 -6.32 0.37
CA TRP A 304 25.01 -6.74 0.00
C TRP A 304 25.26 -8.26 0.06
N LEU A 305 24.38 -9.04 0.69
CA LEU A 305 24.46 -10.50 0.66
C LEU A 305 24.21 -11.08 -0.73
N TYR A 306 23.50 -10.33 -1.58
CA TYR A 306 23.06 -10.76 -2.90
C TYR A 306 23.65 -9.93 -4.04
N ALA A 307 24.33 -8.83 -3.75
CA ALA A 307 24.96 -8.01 -4.78
C ALA A 307 26.04 -8.80 -5.56
N GLY A 308 25.90 -8.86 -6.89
CA GLY A 308 26.79 -9.61 -7.78
C GLY A 308 26.38 -11.08 -8.01
N LYS A 309 25.23 -11.52 -7.49
CA LYS A 309 24.68 -12.87 -7.73
C LYS A 309 23.51 -12.86 -8.74
N GLU A 310 23.46 -11.86 -9.58
CA GLU A 310 22.42 -11.74 -10.62
C GLU A 310 22.46 -12.97 -11.55
N GLY A 311 21.31 -13.70 -11.63
CA GLY A 311 21.15 -14.85 -12.50
C GLY A 311 21.57 -16.23 -11.92
N GLU A 312 21.95 -16.35 -10.65
CA GLU A 312 22.09 -17.64 -9.99
C GLU A 312 20.74 -18.05 -9.36
N ALA A 313 20.06 -19.02 -9.98
CA ALA A 313 18.88 -19.66 -9.42
C ALA A 313 19.19 -20.20 -8.01
N HIS A 314 18.22 -20.12 -7.10
CA HIS A 314 18.30 -20.70 -5.75
C HIS A 314 18.63 -22.21 -5.81
N ALA A 315 19.90 -22.57 -5.86
CA ALA A 315 20.33 -23.89 -5.48
C ALA A 315 20.17 -23.97 -3.95
N SER A 316 19.20 -24.74 -3.54
CA SER A 316 18.90 -25.08 -2.17
C SER A 316 20.14 -25.58 -1.42
N GLU A 317 20.79 -24.72 -0.67
CA GLU A 317 21.70 -25.12 0.39
C GLU A 317 21.25 -24.39 1.66
N ASN A 318 20.42 -25.05 2.42
CA ASN A 318 20.51 -25.20 3.86
C ASN A 318 19.14 -25.51 4.47
N GLY A 319 18.81 -26.80 4.44
CA GLY A 319 17.97 -27.38 5.47
C GLY A 319 18.66 -27.22 6.83
N LYS A 320 18.33 -26.16 7.53
CA LYS A 320 18.45 -26.06 8.98
C LYS A 320 17.20 -25.37 9.49
N THR A 321 16.29 -26.21 9.96
CA THR A 321 15.20 -25.93 10.90
C THR A 321 15.65 -24.92 11.95
N PHE A 322 14.88 -23.86 12.09
CA PHE A 322 14.91 -22.97 13.25
C PHE A 322 13.91 -23.43 14.28
#